data_9c866c54da328f60de7e224b3f75e29c
#
_entry.id   9c866c54da328f60de7e224b3f75e29c
#
_cell.length_a   1.000
_cell.length_b   1.000
_cell.length_c   1.000
_cell.angle_alpha   90.00
_cell.angle_beta   90.00
_cell.angle_gamma   90.00
#
_symmetry.space_group_name_H-M   'P 1'
#
loop_
_entity.id
_entity.type
_entity.pdbx_description
1 polymer ?
#
loop_
_entity_poly.entity_id
_entity_poly.type
_entity_poly.pdbx_seq_one_letter_code
_entity_poly.pdbx_strand_id
1 'polypeptide(L)'
;RHETPVVNFNLQIDAGYAADQGGLAGTSGMPMRMLLEGTKQRSSLAISDEVAGLGATLNASSSLDASSVSLSALKMNLDASLDLLADVVMNPVFPEADFKRLQAQQIAGIQREKVQPVALAQRVLPALLYGKGHAYGNPLTGSGTEESVKAMTRATLEQFVKTWVRPNNATLLIVGDTTMAEIQPKLEKLFAAWQGGAVPKKNLATVSHLEKTTIYLIDKPGAVQSMILAGHIAPPRANPNETAIDVMNTIVGGAFTSRLNMNLREDKHWAYGAQTLLISAKGQRTFLAYAPVQSDKTKESLLEIDKELRAIIKDRPATDEEIAKTKLNLTLSLAGDRETKAGVLSDLVDITRYGLPEDYFTTYAQRVNASEKKDVSAAAEIVLRPTKMAYVVVGDRAQVEKGLRELGFGEVKMMDANGNVLP
;
A
#
# COMPACT_ATOMS: atom_id res chain seq x y z
N ARG A 1 -9.02 -24.20 -11.19
CA ARG A 1 -10.19 -24.37 -10.31
C ARG A 1 -11.48 -24.31 -11.13
N HIS A 2 -12.19 -25.42 -11.24
CA HIS A 2 -13.34 -25.58 -12.15
C HIS A 2 -14.70 -25.69 -11.41
N GLU A 3 -14.73 -25.59 -10.08
CA GLU A 3 -15.91 -25.79 -9.25
C GLU A 3 -17.00 -24.72 -9.48
N THR A 4 -16.59 -23.53 -9.90
CA THR A 4 -17.51 -22.45 -10.26
C THR A 4 -17.15 -21.92 -11.65
N PRO A 5 -18.16 -21.63 -12.53
CA PRO A 5 -17.93 -21.20 -13.91
C PRO A 5 -17.55 -19.70 -13.97
N VAL A 6 -16.48 -19.33 -13.25
CA VAL A 6 -15.96 -17.95 -13.19
C VAL A 6 -14.48 -17.94 -13.48
N VAL A 7 -14.01 -16.95 -14.22
CA VAL A 7 -12.60 -16.70 -14.50
C VAL A 7 -12.26 -15.29 -14.05
N ASN A 8 -11.23 -15.19 -13.19
CA ASN A 8 -10.69 -13.94 -12.68
C ASN A 8 -9.39 -13.58 -13.41
N PHE A 9 -9.27 -12.34 -13.81
CA PHE A 9 -8.13 -11.75 -14.49
C PHE A 9 -7.58 -10.58 -13.69
N ASN A 10 -6.25 -10.45 -13.67
CA ASN A 10 -5.58 -9.25 -13.20
C ASN A 10 -4.47 -8.89 -14.20
N LEU A 11 -4.66 -7.83 -14.94
CA LEU A 11 -3.61 -7.21 -15.74
C LEU A 11 -2.84 -6.28 -14.83
N GLN A 12 -1.68 -6.73 -14.36
CA GLN A 12 -0.78 -5.97 -13.52
C GLN A 12 0.22 -5.20 -14.38
N ILE A 13 0.31 -3.89 -14.18
CA ILE A 13 1.21 -2.97 -14.87
C ILE A 13 2.23 -2.50 -13.85
N ASP A 14 3.53 -2.59 -14.16
CA ASP A 14 4.61 -2.15 -13.25
C ASP A 14 4.75 -0.62 -13.23
N ALA A 15 3.66 0.06 -12.89
CA ALA A 15 3.53 1.50 -12.82
C ALA A 15 2.43 1.91 -11.84
N GLY A 16 2.77 1.96 -10.56
CA GLY A 16 1.93 2.53 -9.50
C GLY A 16 2.34 3.96 -9.16
N TYR A 17 2.09 4.40 -7.93
CA TYR A 17 2.46 5.76 -7.47
C TYR A 17 3.97 6.04 -7.59
N ALA A 18 4.78 4.99 -7.52
CA ALA A 18 6.22 5.08 -7.77
C ALA A 18 6.57 5.56 -9.19
N ALA A 19 5.67 5.42 -10.16
CA ALA A 19 5.86 5.91 -11.52
C ALA A 19 5.57 7.42 -11.67
N ASP A 20 5.03 8.08 -10.65
CA ASP A 20 4.79 9.53 -10.64
C ASP A 20 6.06 10.33 -10.36
N GLN A 21 7.18 9.66 -10.09
CA GLN A 21 8.48 10.32 -9.88
C GLN A 21 8.85 11.20 -11.09
N GLY A 22 9.32 12.40 -10.83
CA GLY A 22 9.71 13.34 -11.88
C GLY A 22 8.56 13.93 -12.70
N GLY A 23 7.30 13.58 -12.35
CA GLY A 23 6.07 14.09 -12.94
C GLY A 23 5.15 14.72 -11.89
N LEU A 24 3.87 14.70 -12.18
CA LEU A 24 2.83 15.20 -11.27
C LEU A 24 2.37 14.07 -10.34
N ALA A 25 2.60 14.20 -9.05
CA ALA A 25 2.15 13.24 -8.06
C ALA A 25 0.62 13.01 -8.15
N GLY A 26 0.18 11.74 -8.08
CA GLY A 26 -1.21 11.33 -8.26
C GLY A 26 -1.60 11.05 -9.72
N THR A 27 -0.63 11.16 -10.66
CA THR A 27 -0.89 10.89 -12.08
C THR A 27 -1.24 9.42 -12.33
N SER A 28 -0.59 8.47 -11.69
CA SER A 28 -0.84 7.04 -11.93
C SER A 28 -2.26 6.58 -11.60
N GLY A 29 -2.88 7.17 -10.60
CA GLY A 29 -4.24 6.86 -10.19
C GLY A 29 -5.33 7.40 -11.12
N MET A 30 -5.11 8.58 -11.71
CA MET A 30 -6.11 9.25 -12.52
C MET A 30 -6.41 8.51 -13.84
N PRO A 31 -5.43 8.11 -14.66
CA PRO A 31 -5.69 7.34 -15.88
C PRO A 31 -6.40 6.02 -15.59
N MET A 32 -6.05 5.32 -14.50
CA MET A 32 -6.72 4.07 -14.16
C MET A 32 -8.21 4.29 -13.88
N ARG A 33 -8.56 5.32 -13.16
CA ARG A 33 -9.99 5.71 -12.98
C ARG A 33 -10.65 6.09 -14.29
N MET A 34 -9.93 6.78 -15.17
CA MET A 34 -10.43 7.24 -16.47
C MET A 34 -10.59 6.11 -17.50
N LEU A 35 -9.94 4.94 -17.33
CA LEU A 35 -10.10 3.80 -18.24
C LEU A 35 -11.58 3.37 -18.37
N LEU A 36 -12.35 3.53 -17.30
CA LEU A 36 -13.76 3.13 -17.24
C LEU A 36 -14.74 4.27 -17.65
N GLU A 37 -14.21 5.45 -17.95
CA GLU A 37 -15.04 6.61 -18.36
C GLU A 37 -15.27 6.68 -19.88
N GLY A 38 -14.65 5.78 -20.65
CA GLY A 38 -14.94 5.62 -22.07
C GLY A 38 -13.78 5.09 -22.90
N THR A 39 -14.13 4.44 -23.97
CA THR A 39 -13.23 3.98 -25.05
C THR A 39 -13.61 4.64 -26.37
N LYS A 40 -12.87 4.32 -27.44
CA LYS A 40 -13.23 4.76 -28.78
C LYS A 40 -14.60 4.24 -29.24
N GLN A 41 -15.09 3.16 -28.65
CA GLN A 41 -16.31 2.46 -29.06
C GLN A 41 -17.44 2.56 -28.04
N ARG A 42 -17.12 2.81 -26.76
CA ARG A 42 -18.06 2.73 -25.62
C ARG A 42 -18.01 3.99 -24.78
N SER A 43 -19.16 4.53 -24.43
CA SER A 43 -19.26 5.55 -23.36
C SER A 43 -19.13 4.91 -21.99
N SER A 44 -18.96 5.70 -20.93
CA SER A 44 -18.90 5.18 -19.54
C SER A 44 -20.19 4.44 -19.16
N LEU A 45 -21.35 4.95 -19.59
CA LEU A 45 -22.64 4.26 -19.37
C LEU A 45 -22.71 2.94 -20.10
N ALA A 46 -22.29 2.89 -21.37
CA ALA A 46 -22.25 1.66 -22.14
C ALA A 46 -21.32 0.61 -21.53
N ILE A 47 -20.14 1.02 -21.00
CA ILE A 47 -19.24 0.12 -20.26
C ILE A 47 -19.94 -0.44 -19.02
N SER A 48 -20.60 0.42 -18.23
CA SER A 48 -21.32 0.01 -17.03
C SER A 48 -22.47 -0.97 -17.32
N ASP A 49 -23.25 -0.67 -18.34
CA ASP A 49 -24.40 -1.50 -18.75
C ASP A 49 -23.93 -2.86 -19.29
N GLU A 50 -22.84 -2.86 -20.08
CA GLU A 50 -22.25 -4.10 -20.63
C GLU A 50 -21.67 -4.97 -19.52
N VAL A 51 -20.91 -4.40 -18.57
CA VAL A 51 -20.40 -5.10 -17.38
C VAL A 51 -21.55 -5.76 -16.61
N ALA A 52 -22.63 -5.00 -16.36
CA ALA A 52 -23.79 -5.50 -15.64
C ALA A 52 -24.54 -6.61 -16.43
N GLY A 53 -24.72 -6.42 -17.73
CA GLY A 53 -25.38 -7.39 -18.61
C GLY A 53 -24.59 -8.70 -18.76
N LEU A 54 -23.26 -8.65 -18.68
CA LEU A 54 -22.40 -9.82 -18.71
C LEU A 54 -22.30 -10.54 -17.35
N GLY A 55 -22.84 -9.97 -16.27
CA GLY A 55 -22.66 -10.47 -14.91
C GLY A 55 -21.18 -10.44 -14.49
N ALA A 56 -20.43 -9.48 -15.02
CA ALA A 56 -19.02 -9.31 -14.78
C ALA A 56 -18.73 -8.21 -13.73
N THR A 57 -17.50 -8.14 -13.26
CA THR A 57 -16.99 -6.97 -12.55
C THR A 57 -15.68 -6.53 -13.21
N LEU A 58 -15.54 -5.23 -13.47
CA LEU A 58 -14.37 -4.64 -14.07
C LEU A 58 -13.91 -3.45 -13.21
N ASN A 59 -12.65 -3.46 -12.77
CA ASN A 59 -12.10 -2.41 -11.93
C ASN A 59 -10.68 -2.04 -12.41
N ALA A 60 -10.31 -0.77 -12.23
CA ALA A 60 -8.96 -0.31 -12.47
C ALA A 60 -8.49 0.55 -11.31
N SER A 61 -7.26 0.32 -10.84
CA SER A 61 -6.70 0.98 -9.65
C SER A 61 -5.19 1.07 -9.72
N SER A 62 -4.61 1.93 -8.88
CA SER A 62 -3.15 2.02 -8.66
C SER A 62 -2.82 1.80 -7.19
N SER A 63 -1.68 1.20 -6.95
CA SER A 63 -1.04 1.04 -5.64
C SER A 63 0.39 1.61 -5.69
N LEU A 64 1.19 1.39 -4.66
CA LEU A 64 2.55 1.94 -4.60
C LEU A 64 3.40 1.54 -5.83
N ASP A 65 3.52 0.25 -6.12
CA ASP A 65 4.42 -0.26 -7.16
C ASP A 65 3.73 -0.62 -8.48
N ALA A 66 2.43 -0.84 -8.48
CA ALA A 66 1.71 -1.33 -9.65
C ALA A 66 0.33 -0.70 -9.82
N SER A 67 -0.09 -0.59 -11.07
CA SER A 67 -1.50 -0.41 -11.43
C SER A 67 -2.08 -1.74 -11.88
N SER A 68 -3.38 -1.91 -11.73
CA SER A 68 -4.09 -3.15 -12.09
C SER A 68 -5.39 -2.84 -12.80
N VAL A 69 -5.70 -3.64 -13.83
CA VAL A 69 -7.05 -3.76 -14.37
C VAL A 69 -7.53 -5.17 -14.09
N SER A 70 -8.57 -5.32 -13.29
CA SER A 70 -9.11 -6.62 -12.87
C SER A 70 -10.49 -6.85 -13.47
N LEU A 71 -10.69 -8.07 -13.96
CA LEU A 71 -11.97 -8.56 -14.50
C LEU A 71 -12.35 -9.87 -13.80
N SER A 72 -13.60 -9.98 -13.33
CA SER A 72 -14.21 -11.26 -12.99
C SER A 72 -15.34 -11.51 -13.98
N ALA A 73 -15.28 -12.63 -14.70
CA ALA A 73 -16.22 -12.95 -15.77
C ALA A 73 -16.84 -14.32 -15.57
N LEU A 74 -18.14 -14.45 -15.91
CA LEU A 74 -18.79 -15.73 -16.06
C LEU A 74 -18.21 -16.43 -17.30
N LYS A 75 -17.96 -17.72 -17.21
CA LYS A 75 -17.39 -18.52 -18.33
C LYS A 75 -18.25 -18.43 -19.59
N MET A 76 -19.57 -18.43 -19.44
CA MET A 76 -20.52 -18.32 -20.56
C MET A 76 -20.43 -17.00 -21.32
N ASN A 77 -19.95 -15.93 -20.66
CA ASN A 77 -19.81 -14.58 -21.23
C ASN A 77 -18.33 -14.18 -21.40
N LEU A 78 -17.41 -15.16 -21.37
CA LEU A 78 -15.97 -14.92 -21.29
C LEU A 78 -15.45 -14.09 -22.49
N ASP A 79 -15.85 -14.43 -23.71
CA ASP A 79 -15.37 -13.76 -24.91
C ASP A 79 -15.76 -12.29 -24.97
N ALA A 80 -17.03 -11.97 -24.67
CA ALA A 80 -17.49 -10.58 -24.60
C ALA A 80 -16.84 -9.80 -23.46
N SER A 81 -16.62 -10.45 -22.31
CA SER A 81 -15.95 -9.83 -21.15
C SER A 81 -14.47 -9.53 -21.45
N LEU A 82 -13.80 -10.39 -22.20
CA LEU A 82 -12.43 -10.19 -22.64
C LEU A 82 -12.30 -9.09 -23.71
N ASP A 83 -13.28 -9.00 -24.63
CA ASP A 83 -13.34 -7.92 -25.62
C ASP A 83 -13.44 -6.56 -24.92
N LEU A 84 -14.32 -6.46 -23.91
CA LEU A 84 -14.47 -5.27 -23.11
C LEU A 84 -13.17 -4.93 -22.33
N LEU A 85 -12.51 -5.91 -21.72
CA LEU A 85 -11.22 -5.70 -21.04
C LEU A 85 -10.16 -5.17 -22.01
N ALA A 86 -10.04 -5.78 -23.17
CA ALA A 86 -9.06 -5.38 -24.19
C ALA A 86 -9.33 -3.96 -24.71
N ASP A 87 -10.59 -3.61 -24.94
CA ASP A 87 -10.98 -2.28 -25.41
C ASP A 87 -10.69 -1.20 -24.37
N VAL A 88 -11.02 -1.44 -23.11
CA VAL A 88 -10.74 -0.51 -21.99
C VAL A 88 -9.23 -0.28 -21.80
N VAL A 89 -8.41 -1.33 -21.96
CA VAL A 89 -6.96 -1.22 -21.79
C VAL A 89 -6.29 -0.54 -23.00
N MET A 90 -6.69 -0.89 -24.22
CA MET A 90 -5.97 -0.48 -25.44
C MET A 90 -6.53 0.79 -26.11
N ASN A 91 -7.82 1.08 -25.90
CA ASN A 91 -8.51 2.15 -26.64
C ASN A 91 -9.14 3.22 -25.70
N PRO A 92 -8.59 3.53 -24.52
CA PRO A 92 -9.21 4.52 -23.66
C PRO A 92 -9.26 5.88 -24.36
N VAL A 93 -10.35 6.58 -24.16
CA VAL A 93 -10.46 8.01 -24.44
C VAL A 93 -10.69 8.71 -23.11
N PHE A 94 -10.14 9.88 -22.92
CA PHE A 94 -10.29 10.61 -21.67
C PHE A 94 -11.25 11.78 -21.90
N PRO A 95 -12.61 11.58 -21.82
CA PRO A 95 -13.56 12.65 -22.09
C PRO A 95 -13.32 13.83 -21.15
N GLU A 96 -13.33 15.05 -21.69
CA GLU A 96 -12.97 16.25 -20.94
C GLU A 96 -13.87 16.48 -19.72
N ALA A 97 -15.17 16.22 -19.87
CA ALA A 97 -16.13 16.40 -18.78
C ALA A 97 -15.85 15.44 -17.61
N ASP A 98 -15.56 14.17 -17.91
CA ASP A 98 -15.25 13.15 -16.90
C ASP A 98 -13.89 13.41 -16.25
N PHE A 99 -12.90 13.82 -17.06
CA PHE A 99 -11.61 14.24 -16.52
C PHE A 99 -11.75 15.39 -15.51
N LYS A 100 -12.49 16.45 -15.84
CA LYS A 100 -12.74 17.56 -14.92
C LYS A 100 -13.50 17.14 -13.67
N ARG A 101 -14.49 16.27 -13.82
CA ARG A 101 -15.24 15.70 -12.69
C ARG A 101 -14.34 14.92 -11.75
N LEU A 102 -13.52 14.00 -12.28
CA LEU A 102 -12.60 13.19 -11.49
C LEU A 102 -11.46 14.02 -10.87
N GLN A 103 -10.96 15.02 -11.59
CA GLN A 103 -9.98 15.98 -11.08
C GLN A 103 -10.53 16.75 -9.86
N ALA A 104 -11.75 17.27 -9.96
CA ALA A 104 -12.40 17.96 -8.84
C ALA A 104 -12.64 17.00 -7.64
N GLN A 105 -13.06 15.77 -7.90
CA GLN A 105 -13.23 14.75 -6.86
C GLN A 105 -11.91 14.42 -6.16
N GLN A 106 -10.81 14.31 -6.91
CA GLN A 106 -9.49 14.03 -6.33
C GLN A 106 -8.99 15.19 -5.47
N ILE A 107 -9.18 16.45 -5.91
CA ILE A 107 -8.86 17.63 -5.11
C ILE A 107 -9.67 17.66 -3.81
N ALA A 108 -10.99 17.42 -3.89
CA ALA A 108 -11.84 17.32 -2.70
C ALA A 108 -11.42 16.14 -1.78
N GLY A 109 -10.97 15.04 -2.36
CA GLY A 109 -10.37 13.92 -1.63
C GLY A 109 -9.12 14.35 -0.85
N ILE A 110 -8.19 15.04 -1.48
CA ILE A 110 -6.97 15.56 -0.87
C ILE A 110 -7.30 16.53 0.30
N GLN A 111 -8.29 17.40 0.10
CA GLN A 111 -8.73 18.33 1.16
C GLN A 111 -9.29 17.57 2.37
N ARG A 112 -10.06 16.50 2.15
CA ARG A 112 -10.52 15.62 3.24
C ARG A 112 -9.35 14.90 3.94
N GLU A 113 -8.38 14.39 3.18
CA GLU A 113 -7.18 13.76 3.74
C GLU A 113 -6.40 14.71 4.67
N LYS A 114 -6.29 15.99 4.29
CA LYS A 114 -5.60 17.01 5.10
C LYS A 114 -6.26 17.33 6.44
N VAL A 115 -7.55 17.04 6.59
CA VAL A 115 -8.26 17.27 7.86
C VAL A 115 -8.48 15.97 8.66
N GLN A 116 -8.21 14.80 8.07
CA GLN A 116 -8.28 13.51 8.75
C GLN A 116 -6.91 13.12 9.29
N PRO A 117 -6.72 12.98 10.62
CA PRO A 117 -5.40 12.82 11.23
C PRO A 117 -4.57 11.65 10.66
N VAL A 118 -5.20 10.50 10.41
CA VAL A 118 -4.55 9.32 9.86
C VAL A 118 -4.05 9.58 8.43
N ALA A 119 -4.95 10.04 7.57
CA ALA A 119 -4.63 10.33 6.17
C ALA A 119 -3.58 11.43 6.05
N LEU A 120 -3.68 12.47 6.89
CA LEU A 120 -2.71 13.55 6.96
C LEU A 120 -1.30 13.03 7.33
N ALA A 121 -1.19 12.19 8.35
CA ALA A 121 0.09 11.58 8.72
C ALA A 121 0.67 10.70 7.58
N GLN A 122 -0.18 9.92 6.90
CA GLN A 122 0.21 9.10 5.74
C GLN A 122 0.62 9.94 4.51
N ARG A 123 0.15 11.17 4.40
CA ARG A 123 0.56 12.08 3.32
C ARG A 123 1.96 12.62 3.52
N VAL A 124 2.33 12.95 4.75
CA VAL A 124 3.59 13.67 5.01
C VAL A 124 4.77 12.75 5.31
N LEU A 125 4.53 11.59 5.90
CA LEU A 125 5.59 10.66 6.34
C LEU A 125 6.53 10.19 5.22
N PRO A 126 6.07 9.82 4.01
CA PRO A 126 6.97 9.31 2.97
C PRO A 126 8.07 10.29 2.57
N ALA A 127 7.73 11.56 2.40
CA ALA A 127 8.71 12.60 2.05
C ALA A 127 9.79 12.79 3.13
N LEU A 128 9.46 12.53 4.39
CA LEU A 128 10.41 12.57 5.51
C LEU A 128 11.38 11.40 5.50
N LEU A 129 10.93 10.23 5.04
CA LEU A 129 11.71 9.00 5.03
C LEU A 129 12.57 8.83 3.77
N TYR A 130 11.98 9.12 2.60
CA TYR A 130 12.61 8.88 1.30
C TYR A 130 13.19 10.12 0.64
N GLY A 131 12.76 11.31 1.08
CA GLY A 131 13.12 12.55 0.44
C GLY A 131 12.33 12.83 -0.85
N LYS A 132 12.45 14.06 -1.34
CA LYS A 132 11.84 14.50 -2.61
C LYS A 132 12.54 13.86 -3.79
N GLY A 133 11.79 13.45 -4.81
CA GLY A 133 12.31 12.85 -6.04
C GLY A 133 12.58 11.33 -5.96
N HIS A 134 12.49 10.72 -4.80
CA HIS A 134 12.44 9.25 -4.68
C HIS A 134 11.06 8.73 -5.09
N ALA A 135 11.00 7.56 -5.72
CA ALA A 135 9.74 6.97 -6.19
C ALA A 135 8.70 6.78 -5.08
N TYR A 136 9.15 6.55 -3.85
CA TYR A 136 8.28 6.37 -2.67
C TYR A 136 8.14 7.64 -1.81
N GLY A 137 8.63 8.79 -2.27
CA GLY A 137 8.52 10.06 -1.53
C GLY A 137 7.15 10.76 -1.64
N ASN A 138 6.24 10.23 -2.46
CA ASN A 138 4.89 10.74 -2.62
C ASN A 138 3.95 10.23 -1.50
N PRO A 139 2.81 10.91 -1.23
CA PRO A 139 1.84 10.45 -0.24
C PRO A 139 1.46 8.98 -0.39
N LEU A 140 1.42 8.21 0.71
CA LEU A 140 1.00 6.79 0.70
C LEU A 140 -0.44 6.61 0.20
N THR A 141 -1.26 7.65 0.27
CA THR A 141 -2.63 7.65 -0.27
C THR A 141 -2.66 7.59 -1.81
N GLY A 142 -1.55 7.91 -2.48
CA GLY A 142 -1.47 7.98 -3.94
C GLY A 142 -2.26 9.11 -4.57
N SER A 143 -2.86 9.99 -3.76
CA SER A 143 -3.75 11.06 -4.23
C SER A 143 -2.99 12.25 -4.85
N GLY A 144 -1.69 12.36 -4.62
CA GLY A 144 -0.87 13.48 -5.04
C GLY A 144 -1.04 14.73 -4.18
N THR A 145 -0.82 15.91 -4.75
CA THR A 145 -1.05 17.20 -4.11
C THR A 145 -2.11 18.00 -4.87
N GLU A 146 -2.71 19.00 -4.24
CA GLU A 146 -3.68 19.88 -4.93
C GLU A 146 -3.06 20.56 -6.15
N GLU A 147 -1.79 21.01 -6.02
CA GLU A 147 -1.04 21.66 -7.08
C GLU A 147 -0.78 20.70 -8.24
N SER A 148 -0.30 19.49 -7.94
CA SER A 148 -0.03 18.48 -8.98
C SER A 148 -1.30 18.07 -9.71
N VAL A 149 -2.42 17.86 -8.98
CA VAL A 149 -3.69 17.45 -9.57
C VAL A 149 -4.30 18.61 -10.40
N LYS A 150 -4.23 19.86 -9.94
CA LYS A 150 -4.68 21.03 -10.73
C LYS A 150 -3.88 21.23 -12.02
N ALA A 151 -2.59 20.87 -12.01
CA ALA A 151 -1.72 20.98 -13.18
C ALA A 151 -1.90 19.83 -14.19
N MET A 152 -2.59 18.73 -13.83
CA MET A 152 -2.86 17.61 -14.75
C MET A 152 -3.75 18.07 -15.90
N THR A 153 -3.46 17.52 -17.07
CA THR A 153 -4.26 17.70 -18.29
C THR A 153 -4.56 16.31 -18.88
N ARG A 154 -5.49 16.22 -19.82
CA ARG A 154 -5.71 14.99 -20.59
C ARG A 154 -4.43 14.47 -21.22
N ALA A 155 -3.61 15.37 -21.78
CA ALA A 155 -2.33 15.00 -22.36
C ALA A 155 -1.37 14.35 -21.33
N THR A 156 -1.44 14.77 -20.06
CA THR A 156 -0.70 14.12 -18.95
C THR A 156 -1.11 12.65 -18.80
N LEU A 157 -2.41 12.37 -18.87
CA LEU A 157 -2.96 11.01 -18.73
C LEU A 157 -2.62 10.15 -19.94
N GLU A 158 -2.78 10.68 -21.15
CA GLU A 158 -2.43 10.03 -22.41
C GLU A 158 -0.94 9.67 -22.43
N GLN A 159 -0.09 10.60 -21.98
CA GLN A 159 1.34 10.35 -21.89
C GLN A 159 1.68 9.26 -20.87
N PHE A 160 1.01 9.25 -19.70
CA PHE A 160 1.21 8.18 -18.71
C PHE A 160 0.85 6.81 -19.30
N VAL A 161 -0.33 6.68 -19.90
CA VAL A 161 -0.77 5.43 -20.52
C VAL A 161 0.20 5.01 -21.63
N LYS A 162 0.56 5.92 -22.53
CA LYS A 162 1.51 5.67 -23.61
C LYS A 162 2.88 5.23 -23.11
N THR A 163 3.32 5.68 -21.95
CA THR A 163 4.63 5.39 -21.38
C THR A 163 4.65 4.07 -20.63
N TRP A 164 3.64 3.84 -19.79
CA TRP A 164 3.67 2.79 -18.78
C TRP A 164 2.75 1.61 -19.07
N VAL A 165 1.58 1.84 -19.72
CA VAL A 165 0.61 0.78 -20.03
C VAL A 165 1.02 0.08 -21.31
N ARG A 166 2.00 -0.82 -21.20
CA ARG A 166 2.66 -1.50 -22.29
C ARG A 166 2.69 -3.00 -22.06
N PRO A 167 2.59 -3.86 -23.10
CA PRO A 167 2.63 -5.31 -22.92
C PRO A 167 3.96 -5.79 -22.31
N ASN A 168 5.08 -5.15 -22.63
CA ASN A 168 6.38 -5.49 -22.04
C ASN A 168 6.60 -4.89 -20.62
N ASN A 169 5.62 -4.21 -20.07
CA ASN A 169 5.57 -3.68 -18.69
C ASN A 169 4.36 -4.22 -17.92
N ALA A 170 3.71 -5.25 -18.46
CA ALA A 170 2.49 -5.81 -17.89
C ALA A 170 2.56 -7.33 -17.80
N THR A 171 1.86 -7.88 -16.82
CA THR A 171 1.65 -9.33 -16.67
C THR A 171 0.17 -9.58 -16.47
N LEU A 172 -0.40 -10.47 -17.26
CA LEU A 172 -1.78 -10.91 -17.14
C LEU A 172 -1.83 -12.21 -16.31
N LEU A 173 -2.47 -12.15 -15.17
CA LEU A 173 -2.66 -13.27 -14.25
C LEU A 173 -4.10 -13.76 -14.33
N ILE A 174 -4.30 -15.08 -14.39
CA ILE A 174 -5.60 -15.70 -14.63
C ILE A 174 -5.82 -16.85 -13.66
N VAL A 175 -6.96 -16.84 -12.97
CA VAL A 175 -7.37 -17.94 -12.08
C VAL A 175 -8.84 -18.22 -12.30
N GLY A 176 -9.20 -19.46 -12.69
CA GLY A 176 -10.60 -19.78 -12.87
C GLY A 176 -10.86 -21.02 -13.68
N ASP A 177 -12.09 -21.10 -14.20
CA ASP A 177 -12.57 -22.21 -15.01
C ASP A 177 -12.17 -22.04 -16.48
N THR A 178 -10.88 -22.16 -16.76
CA THR A 178 -10.30 -22.13 -18.11
C THR A 178 -9.01 -22.96 -18.14
N THR A 179 -8.49 -23.18 -19.35
CA THR A 179 -7.19 -23.83 -19.58
C THR A 179 -6.32 -22.94 -20.46
N MET A 180 -4.99 -23.16 -20.44
CA MET A 180 -4.08 -22.43 -21.30
C MET A 180 -4.44 -22.58 -22.78
N ALA A 181 -4.80 -23.81 -23.20
CA ALA A 181 -5.20 -24.09 -24.59
C ALA A 181 -6.46 -23.34 -25.03
N GLU A 182 -7.39 -23.06 -24.09
CA GLU A 182 -8.60 -22.28 -24.36
C GLU A 182 -8.33 -20.76 -24.39
N ILE A 183 -7.58 -20.27 -23.39
CA ILE A 183 -7.51 -18.82 -23.17
C ILE A 183 -6.40 -18.14 -23.99
N GLN A 184 -5.25 -18.79 -24.20
CA GLN A 184 -4.11 -18.19 -24.87
C GLN A 184 -4.43 -17.68 -26.29
N PRO A 185 -5.08 -18.46 -27.18
CA PRO A 185 -5.40 -17.98 -28.53
C PRO A 185 -6.34 -16.77 -28.53
N LYS A 186 -7.27 -16.71 -27.56
CA LYS A 186 -8.18 -15.56 -27.42
C LYS A 186 -7.43 -14.30 -27.05
N LEU A 187 -6.52 -14.39 -26.07
CA LEU A 187 -5.71 -13.27 -25.60
C LEU A 187 -4.74 -12.80 -26.68
N GLU A 188 -4.04 -13.71 -27.36
CA GLU A 188 -3.14 -13.37 -28.46
C GLU A 188 -3.85 -12.61 -29.57
N LYS A 189 -5.07 -13.02 -29.93
CA LYS A 189 -5.90 -12.32 -30.91
C LYS A 189 -6.32 -10.92 -30.41
N LEU A 190 -6.81 -10.81 -29.19
CA LEU A 190 -7.34 -9.56 -28.65
C LEU A 190 -6.25 -8.50 -28.42
N PHE A 191 -5.09 -8.91 -27.95
CA PHE A 191 -3.99 -8.03 -27.63
C PHE A 191 -2.92 -7.92 -28.77
N ALA A 192 -3.15 -8.51 -29.93
CA ALA A 192 -2.21 -8.51 -31.07
C ALA A 192 -1.76 -7.10 -31.49
N ALA A 193 -2.64 -6.10 -31.39
CA ALA A 193 -2.34 -4.72 -31.74
C ALA A 193 -1.67 -3.91 -30.62
N TRP A 194 -1.53 -4.47 -29.40
CA TRP A 194 -0.94 -3.78 -28.29
C TRP A 194 0.58 -3.70 -28.40
N GLN A 195 1.11 -2.49 -28.59
CA GLN A 195 2.52 -2.28 -28.94
C GLN A 195 3.40 -2.09 -27.70
N GLY A 196 4.51 -2.83 -27.65
CA GLY A 196 5.57 -2.63 -26.69
C GLY A 196 6.32 -1.32 -26.92
N GLY A 197 7.25 -1.00 -26.04
CA GLY A 197 8.10 0.18 -26.14
C GLY A 197 9.00 0.41 -24.94
N ALA A 198 9.79 1.47 -25.00
CA ALA A 198 10.65 1.85 -23.88
C ALA A 198 9.81 2.25 -22.65
N VAL A 199 10.23 1.74 -21.50
CA VAL A 199 9.63 2.04 -20.19
C VAL A 199 10.70 2.67 -19.29
N PRO A 200 10.45 3.83 -18.67
CA PRO A 200 11.43 4.46 -17.79
C PRO A 200 11.73 3.60 -16.55
N LYS A 201 12.93 3.76 -15.99
CA LYS A 201 13.27 3.17 -14.70
C LYS A 201 12.74 4.04 -13.55
N LYS A 202 12.16 3.40 -12.54
CA LYS A 202 11.77 4.07 -11.30
C LYS A 202 12.99 4.32 -10.42
N ASN A 203 13.07 5.48 -9.75
CA ASN A 203 14.12 5.78 -8.80
C ASN A 203 13.84 5.08 -7.45
N LEU A 204 14.29 3.85 -7.34
CA LEU A 204 14.25 3.03 -6.13
C LEU A 204 15.62 2.97 -5.45
N ALA A 205 16.42 4.04 -5.57
CA ALA A 205 17.74 4.09 -4.96
C ALA A 205 17.64 3.88 -3.44
N THR A 206 18.61 3.18 -2.88
CA THR A 206 18.68 2.99 -1.44
C THR A 206 18.85 4.32 -0.73
N VAL A 207 18.01 4.57 0.26
CA VAL A 207 18.10 5.74 1.13
C VAL A 207 18.62 5.35 2.51
N SER A 208 19.33 6.27 3.15
CA SER A 208 19.79 6.09 4.51
C SER A 208 18.68 6.28 5.53
N HIS A 209 18.78 5.61 6.66
CA HIS A 209 17.93 5.93 7.81
C HIS A 209 18.16 7.37 8.27
N LEU A 210 17.16 7.95 8.93
CA LEU A 210 17.34 9.21 9.65
C LEU A 210 18.55 9.11 10.60
N GLU A 211 19.29 10.19 10.78
CA GLU A 211 20.42 10.22 11.71
C GLU A 211 19.98 10.04 13.16
N LYS A 212 18.85 10.66 13.50
CA LYS A 212 18.22 10.63 14.83
C LYS A 212 16.71 10.65 14.71
N THR A 213 16.04 10.19 15.76
CA THR A 213 14.58 10.33 15.90
C THR A 213 14.19 11.82 15.86
N THR A 214 13.12 12.12 15.14
CA THR A 214 12.53 13.46 15.04
C THR A 214 11.01 13.35 15.18
N ILE A 215 10.42 14.27 15.93
CA ILE A 215 8.97 14.38 16.11
C ILE A 215 8.48 15.55 15.27
N TYR A 216 7.51 15.28 14.39
CA TYR A 216 6.83 16.29 13.58
C TYR A 216 5.41 16.45 14.14
N LEU A 217 5.12 17.60 14.71
CA LEU A 217 3.82 17.93 15.28
C LEU A 217 3.01 18.76 14.29
N ILE A 218 1.83 18.25 13.91
CA ILE A 218 0.84 18.95 13.10
C ILE A 218 -0.30 19.35 14.02
N ASP A 219 -0.53 20.65 14.11
CA ASP A 219 -1.56 21.19 15.00
C ASP A 219 -2.97 20.89 14.51
N LYS A 220 -3.79 20.36 15.39
CA LYS A 220 -5.23 20.16 15.21
C LYS A 220 -5.97 20.63 16.46
N PRO A 221 -6.28 21.93 16.54
CA PRO A 221 -6.89 22.51 17.73
C PRO A 221 -8.19 21.81 18.15
N GLY A 222 -8.34 21.56 19.44
CA GLY A 222 -9.51 20.90 20.01
C GLY A 222 -9.61 19.40 19.76
N ALA A 223 -8.57 18.76 19.19
CA ALA A 223 -8.58 17.32 19.00
C ALA A 223 -8.55 16.57 20.33
N VAL A 224 -9.56 15.73 20.58
CA VAL A 224 -9.66 14.88 21.78
C VAL A 224 -8.76 13.64 21.71
N GLN A 225 -8.25 13.34 20.53
CA GLN A 225 -7.28 12.27 20.26
C GLN A 225 -6.10 12.79 19.44
N SER A 226 -4.92 12.31 19.75
CA SER A 226 -3.73 12.46 18.93
C SER A 226 -3.55 11.23 18.04
N MET A 227 -3.26 11.46 16.76
CA MET A 227 -2.80 10.41 15.88
C MET A 227 -1.29 10.33 15.94
N ILE A 228 -0.76 9.19 16.36
CA ILE A 228 0.68 8.90 16.31
C ILE A 228 0.93 7.95 15.13
N LEU A 229 1.74 8.39 14.16
CA LEU A 229 2.25 7.56 13.09
C LEU A 229 3.78 7.66 13.13
N ALA A 230 4.43 6.60 13.56
CA ALA A 230 5.88 6.54 13.64
C ALA A 230 6.42 5.62 12.54
N GLY A 231 7.45 6.05 11.81
CA GLY A 231 7.98 5.25 10.71
C GLY A 231 9.48 5.37 10.53
N HIS A 232 10.02 4.37 9.86
CA HIS A 232 11.40 4.32 9.35
C HIS A 232 11.49 3.40 8.13
N ILE A 233 12.64 3.37 7.48
CA ILE A 233 12.93 2.49 6.35
C ILE A 233 13.18 1.06 6.85
N ALA A 234 12.69 0.08 6.11
CA ALA A 234 12.85 -1.35 6.35
C ALA A 234 13.27 -2.08 5.05
N PRO A 235 13.76 -3.32 5.12
CA PRO A 235 14.11 -4.11 3.93
C PRO A 235 12.93 -4.24 2.95
N PRO A 236 13.18 -4.46 1.64
CA PRO A 236 12.13 -4.68 0.66
C PRO A 236 11.30 -5.93 0.97
N ARG A 237 10.13 -6.06 0.31
CA ARG A 237 9.27 -7.26 0.47
C ARG A 237 9.99 -8.54 0.06
N ALA A 238 10.76 -8.51 -1.01
CA ALA A 238 11.60 -9.63 -1.44
C ALA A 238 12.92 -9.61 -0.68
N ASN A 239 12.99 -10.32 0.43
CA ASN A 239 14.22 -10.53 1.20
C ASN A 239 14.22 -11.91 1.88
N PRO A 240 15.40 -12.49 2.17
CA PRO A 240 15.50 -13.86 2.71
C PRO A 240 14.92 -14.03 4.13
N ASN A 241 14.79 -12.94 4.89
CA ASN A 241 14.32 -12.97 6.27
C ASN A 241 12.81 -12.67 6.39
N GLU A 242 12.08 -12.56 5.28
CA GLU A 242 10.70 -12.05 5.28
C GLU A 242 9.78 -12.86 6.19
N THR A 243 9.87 -14.16 6.20
CA THR A 243 9.03 -15.01 7.05
C THR A 243 9.27 -14.75 8.55
N ALA A 244 10.52 -14.57 8.95
CA ALA A 244 10.88 -14.21 10.34
C ALA A 244 10.42 -12.78 10.67
N ILE A 245 10.45 -11.88 9.69
CA ILE A 245 9.93 -10.51 9.81
C ILE A 245 8.41 -10.54 10.01
N ASP A 246 7.67 -11.38 9.28
CA ASP A 246 6.22 -11.54 9.45
C ASP A 246 5.90 -12.04 10.88
N VAL A 247 6.65 -13.03 11.39
CA VAL A 247 6.47 -13.54 12.77
C VAL A 247 6.79 -12.43 13.78
N MET A 248 7.92 -11.76 13.65
CA MET A 248 8.32 -10.66 14.52
C MET A 248 7.28 -9.54 14.54
N ASN A 249 6.85 -9.08 13.36
CA ASN A 249 5.88 -8.00 13.28
C ASN A 249 4.52 -8.37 13.88
N THR A 250 4.07 -9.61 13.67
CA THR A 250 2.82 -10.12 14.27
C THR A 250 2.86 -10.08 15.80
N ILE A 251 4.01 -10.42 16.40
CA ILE A 251 4.22 -10.35 17.86
C ILE A 251 4.21 -8.91 18.35
N VAL A 252 4.89 -8.00 17.65
CA VAL A 252 5.06 -6.61 18.09
C VAL A 252 3.76 -5.82 17.96
N GLY A 253 3.09 -5.88 16.79
CA GLY A 253 1.94 -5.03 16.52
C GLY A 253 1.02 -5.51 15.40
N GLY A 254 1.31 -6.65 14.74
CA GLY A 254 0.55 -7.12 13.58
C GLY A 254 -0.73 -7.90 13.91
N ALA A 255 -0.97 -8.24 15.17
CA ALA A 255 -2.15 -8.98 15.62
C ALA A 255 -2.90 -8.24 16.72
N PHE A 256 -4.18 -8.58 16.90
CA PHE A 256 -4.96 -8.04 18.01
C PHE A 256 -4.28 -8.29 19.38
N THR A 257 -3.72 -9.47 19.56
CA THR A 257 -3.03 -9.88 20.80
C THR A 257 -1.54 -9.55 20.79
N SER A 258 -1.10 -8.65 19.91
CA SER A 258 0.28 -8.17 19.85
C SER A 258 0.65 -7.30 21.05
N ARG A 259 1.95 -7.21 21.35
CA ARG A 259 2.46 -6.47 22.51
C ARG A 259 1.97 -5.03 22.55
N LEU A 260 2.07 -4.33 21.41
CA LEU A 260 1.69 -2.92 21.33
C LEU A 260 0.20 -2.70 21.57
N ASN A 261 -0.65 -3.55 20.99
CA ASN A 261 -2.10 -3.44 21.15
C ASN A 261 -2.52 -3.82 22.59
N MET A 262 -1.97 -4.90 23.14
CA MET A 262 -2.23 -5.29 24.54
C MET A 262 -1.81 -4.20 25.52
N ASN A 263 -0.65 -3.56 25.30
CA ASN A 263 -0.16 -2.48 26.13
C ASN A 263 -1.10 -1.24 26.07
N LEU A 264 -1.26 -0.64 24.87
CA LEU A 264 -1.95 0.66 24.77
C LEU A 264 -3.47 0.55 24.87
N ARG A 265 -4.06 -0.56 24.37
CA ARG A 265 -5.52 -0.75 24.38
C ARG A 265 -6.00 -1.47 25.61
N GLU A 266 -5.49 -2.69 25.87
CA GLU A 266 -6.06 -3.57 26.89
C GLU A 266 -5.59 -3.22 28.30
N ASP A 267 -4.30 -2.94 28.49
CA ASP A 267 -3.75 -2.66 29.83
C ASP A 267 -3.95 -1.20 30.24
N LYS A 268 -3.75 -0.26 29.33
CA LYS A 268 -3.74 1.18 29.65
C LYS A 268 -5.03 1.90 29.25
N HIS A 269 -5.80 1.36 28.33
CA HIS A 269 -7.03 1.96 27.82
C HIS A 269 -6.83 3.37 27.21
N TRP A 270 -5.65 3.64 26.62
CA TRP A 270 -5.31 4.94 26.03
C TRP A 270 -5.64 5.02 24.55
N ALA A 271 -5.76 3.87 23.88
CA ALA A 271 -6.04 3.75 22.45
C ALA A 271 -7.20 2.81 22.19
N TYR A 272 -7.91 3.04 21.09
CA TYR A 272 -8.89 2.07 20.59
C TYR A 272 -8.22 0.88 19.86
N GLY A 273 -6.99 1.06 19.44
CA GLY A 273 -6.12 0.03 18.86
C GLY A 273 -4.77 0.61 18.51
N ALA A 274 -3.74 -0.23 18.55
CA ALA A 274 -2.39 0.13 18.17
C ALA A 274 -1.76 -1.03 17.39
N GLN A 275 -1.01 -0.72 16.33
CA GLN A 275 -0.47 -1.75 15.44
C GLN A 275 0.86 -1.34 14.82
N THR A 276 1.59 -2.35 14.32
CA THR A 276 2.74 -2.16 13.43
C THR A 276 2.47 -2.78 12.08
N LEU A 277 2.97 -2.13 11.03
CA LEU A 277 2.79 -2.52 9.63
C LEU A 277 4.10 -2.40 8.88
N LEU A 278 4.31 -3.28 7.90
CA LEU A 278 5.32 -3.11 6.86
C LEU A 278 4.60 -2.90 5.52
N ILE A 279 4.74 -1.73 4.94
CA ILE A 279 4.11 -1.39 3.66
C ILE A 279 4.89 -2.07 2.55
N SER A 280 4.36 -3.17 2.01
CA SER A 280 5.04 -3.95 0.98
C SER A 280 5.46 -3.09 -0.21
N ALA A 281 6.74 -3.23 -0.63
CA ALA A 281 7.33 -2.49 -1.71
C ALA A 281 8.47 -3.27 -2.39
N LYS A 282 8.72 -2.97 -3.68
CA LYS A 282 9.84 -3.54 -4.45
C LYS A 282 11.20 -3.07 -3.94
N GLY A 283 11.31 -1.79 -3.55
CA GLY A 283 12.48 -1.22 -2.91
C GLY A 283 12.39 -1.28 -1.39
N GLN A 284 13.26 -0.52 -0.71
CA GLN A 284 13.14 -0.36 0.74
C GLN A 284 11.74 0.13 1.10
N ARG A 285 11.09 -0.58 2.01
CA ARG A 285 9.70 -0.29 2.40
C ARG A 285 9.62 0.49 3.71
N THR A 286 8.45 1.01 4.00
CA THR A 286 8.19 1.72 5.26
C THR A 286 7.72 0.72 6.32
N PHE A 287 8.37 0.71 7.48
CA PHE A 287 7.81 0.21 8.74
C PHE A 287 7.03 1.34 9.38
N LEU A 288 5.84 1.01 9.90
CA LEU A 288 4.94 1.94 10.59
C LEU A 288 4.55 1.38 11.95
N ALA A 289 4.53 2.23 12.97
CA ALA A 289 3.77 2.03 14.20
C ALA A 289 2.65 3.08 14.24
N TYR A 290 1.43 2.64 14.46
CA TYR A 290 0.20 3.41 14.37
C TYR A 290 -0.57 3.33 15.68
N ALA A 291 -0.94 4.47 16.26
CA ALA A 291 -1.76 4.52 17.46
C ALA A 291 -2.58 5.83 17.53
N PRO A 292 -3.92 5.80 17.39
CA PRO A 292 -4.80 6.89 17.80
C PRO A 292 -5.00 6.81 19.31
N VAL A 293 -4.53 7.82 20.03
CA VAL A 293 -4.53 7.83 21.51
C VAL A 293 -5.27 9.03 22.08
N GLN A 294 -5.71 8.97 23.31
CA GLN A 294 -6.23 10.13 24.02
C GLN A 294 -5.18 11.24 24.05
N SER A 295 -5.59 12.51 23.82
CA SER A 295 -4.64 13.62 23.71
C SER A 295 -3.79 13.81 24.97
N ASP A 296 -4.36 13.64 26.16
CA ASP A 296 -3.66 13.73 27.44
C ASP A 296 -2.70 12.55 27.71
N LYS A 297 -2.72 11.51 26.87
CA LYS A 297 -1.85 10.33 26.94
C LYS A 297 -0.84 10.24 25.79
N THR A 298 -0.72 11.30 25.01
CA THR A 298 0.16 11.31 23.83
C THR A 298 1.62 11.06 24.20
N LYS A 299 2.16 11.76 25.23
CA LYS A 299 3.54 11.58 25.68
C LYS A 299 3.80 10.15 26.15
N GLU A 300 2.98 9.65 27.03
CA GLU A 300 3.09 8.32 27.62
C GLU A 300 2.98 7.24 26.55
N SER A 301 2.11 7.44 25.54
CA SER A 301 1.94 6.51 24.43
C SER A 301 3.18 6.43 23.53
N LEU A 302 3.86 7.56 23.27
CA LEU A 302 5.16 7.54 22.55
C LEU A 302 6.22 6.76 23.36
N LEU A 303 6.27 6.93 24.67
CA LEU A 303 7.18 6.16 25.54
C LEU A 303 6.90 4.66 25.47
N GLU A 304 5.64 4.25 25.49
CA GLU A 304 5.30 2.83 25.42
C GLU A 304 5.57 2.25 24.03
N ILE A 305 5.31 3.00 22.94
CA ILE A 305 5.68 2.57 21.57
C ILE A 305 7.19 2.34 21.48
N ASP A 306 8.01 3.31 21.90
CA ASP A 306 9.47 3.19 21.88
C ASP A 306 9.97 2.03 22.76
N LYS A 307 9.37 1.85 23.95
CA LYS A 307 9.68 0.76 24.88
C LYS A 307 9.38 -0.60 24.26
N GLU A 308 8.20 -0.82 23.63
CA GLU A 308 7.87 -2.10 23.03
C GLU A 308 8.79 -2.43 21.84
N LEU A 309 9.13 -1.43 21.02
CA LEU A 309 10.06 -1.61 19.90
C LEU A 309 11.50 -1.92 20.36
N ARG A 310 11.96 -1.34 21.46
CA ARG A 310 13.28 -1.63 22.04
C ARG A 310 13.31 -2.97 22.76
N ALA A 311 12.25 -3.27 23.48
CA ALA A 311 12.20 -4.45 24.35
C ALA A 311 12.34 -5.74 23.55
N ILE A 312 11.71 -5.87 22.39
CA ILE A 312 11.82 -7.08 21.57
C ILE A 312 13.24 -7.30 21.02
N ILE A 313 14.00 -6.22 20.83
CA ILE A 313 15.39 -6.30 20.35
C ILE A 313 16.33 -6.79 21.47
N LYS A 314 16.11 -6.39 22.73
CA LYS A 314 17.07 -6.57 23.82
C LYS A 314 16.48 -7.22 25.07
N ASP A 315 15.67 -6.48 25.80
CA ASP A 315 15.34 -6.79 27.19
C ASP A 315 14.21 -7.83 27.30
N ARG A 316 13.35 -7.92 26.30
CA ARG A 316 12.21 -8.83 26.26
C ARG A 316 12.06 -9.42 24.85
N PRO A 317 12.99 -10.28 24.41
CA PRO A 317 12.87 -10.97 23.12
C PRO A 317 11.59 -11.81 23.07
N ALA A 318 11.20 -12.25 21.87
CA ALA A 318 10.01 -13.06 21.69
C ALA A 318 10.08 -14.33 22.54
N THR A 319 8.99 -14.66 23.23
CA THR A 319 8.89 -15.88 24.01
C THR A 319 8.48 -17.05 23.13
N ASP A 320 8.73 -18.29 23.58
CA ASP A 320 8.34 -19.48 22.84
C ASP A 320 6.82 -19.59 22.69
N GLU A 321 6.06 -19.11 23.68
CA GLU A 321 4.59 -19.03 23.64
C GLU A 321 4.11 -18.04 22.57
N GLU A 322 4.67 -16.83 22.52
CA GLU A 322 4.34 -15.84 21.47
C GLU A 322 4.64 -16.36 20.08
N ILE A 323 5.79 -17.02 19.90
CA ILE A 323 6.19 -17.62 18.62
C ILE A 323 5.23 -18.74 18.24
N ALA A 324 4.93 -19.67 19.15
CA ALA A 324 4.02 -20.77 18.89
C ALA A 324 2.61 -20.28 18.51
N LYS A 325 2.07 -19.33 19.26
CA LYS A 325 0.77 -18.69 18.97
C LYS A 325 0.77 -18.00 17.61
N THR A 326 1.83 -17.27 17.30
CA THR A 326 1.95 -16.56 16.02
C THR A 326 2.05 -17.51 14.83
N LYS A 327 2.82 -18.59 14.96
CA LYS A 327 2.90 -19.65 13.94
C LYS A 327 1.52 -20.24 13.64
N LEU A 328 0.76 -20.58 14.68
CA LEU A 328 -0.61 -21.08 14.52
C LEU A 328 -1.50 -20.05 13.80
N ASN A 329 -1.46 -18.78 14.23
CA ASN A 329 -2.24 -17.73 13.60
C ASN A 329 -1.93 -17.58 12.12
N LEU A 330 -0.65 -17.44 11.74
CA LEU A 330 -0.20 -17.26 10.37
C LEU A 330 -0.45 -18.47 9.48
N THR A 331 -0.41 -19.70 10.02
CA THR A 331 -0.58 -20.92 9.22
C THR A 331 -2.03 -21.35 9.07
N LEU A 332 -2.85 -21.19 10.11
CA LEU A 332 -4.26 -21.58 10.06
C LEU A 332 -5.10 -20.61 9.21
N SER A 333 -4.75 -19.33 9.15
CA SER A 333 -5.45 -18.37 8.29
C SER A 333 -5.32 -18.68 6.80
N LEU A 334 -4.21 -19.34 6.39
CA LEU A 334 -3.93 -19.63 4.98
C LEU A 334 -5.04 -20.45 4.28
N ALA A 335 -5.71 -21.33 5.00
CA ALA A 335 -6.80 -22.13 4.42
C ALA A 335 -7.94 -21.20 3.94
N GLY A 336 -8.40 -20.29 4.80
CA GLY A 336 -9.43 -19.32 4.45
C GLY A 336 -8.98 -18.31 3.39
N ASP A 337 -7.75 -17.81 3.50
CA ASP A 337 -7.20 -16.81 2.55
C ASP A 337 -7.15 -17.35 1.11
N ARG A 338 -6.96 -18.68 0.92
CA ARG A 338 -6.81 -19.35 -0.38
C ARG A 338 -8.02 -20.20 -0.79
N GLU A 339 -9.10 -20.15 -0.06
CA GLU A 339 -10.34 -20.84 -0.40
C GLU A 339 -10.92 -20.34 -1.73
N THR A 340 -10.82 -19.04 -1.98
CA THR A 340 -11.40 -18.40 -3.15
C THR A 340 -10.41 -18.27 -4.32
N LYS A 341 -10.95 -18.14 -5.56
CA LYS A 341 -10.15 -17.82 -6.74
C LYS A 341 -9.46 -16.47 -6.60
N ALA A 342 -10.10 -15.51 -5.94
CA ALA A 342 -9.54 -14.19 -5.67
C ALA A 342 -8.33 -14.26 -4.73
N GLY A 343 -8.38 -15.10 -3.70
CA GLY A 343 -7.24 -15.31 -2.79
C GLY A 343 -6.02 -15.88 -3.52
N VAL A 344 -6.23 -16.91 -4.35
CA VAL A 344 -5.14 -17.46 -5.19
C VAL A 344 -4.60 -16.44 -6.18
N LEU A 345 -5.47 -15.64 -6.80
CA LEU A 345 -5.04 -14.58 -7.71
C LEU A 345 -4.22 -13.50 -6.98
N SER A 346 -4.57 -13.18 -5.74
CA SER A 346 -3.80 -12.26 -4.89
C SER A 346 -2.38 -12.76 -4.61
N ASP A 347 -2.22 -14.04 -4.32
CA ASP A 347 -0.89 -14.68 -4.15
C ASP A 347 -0.04 -14.53 -5.43
N LEU A 348 -0.61 -14.81 -6.61
CA LEU A 348 0.07 -14.65 -7.90
C LEU A 348 0.43 -13.19 -8.20
N VAL A 349 -0.46 -12.27 -7.85
CA VAL A 349 -0.21 -10.82 -7.97
C VAL A 349 0.99 -10.42 -7.13
N ASP A 350 1.12 -10.90 -5.91
CA ASP A 350 2.25 -10.58 -5.03
C ASP A 350 3.56 -11.22 -5.51
N ILE A 351 3.52 -12.49 -5.94
CA ILE A 351 4.68 -13.16 -6.56
C ILE A 351 5.22 -12.29 -7.71
N THR A 352 4.35 -11.91 -8.63
CA THR A 352 4.73 -11.14 -9.81
C THR A 352 5.19 -9.73 -9.44
N ARG A 353 4.46 -9.06 -8.56
CA ARG A 353 4.73 -7.67 -8.16
C ARG A 353 6.07 -7.50 -7.49
N TYR A 354 6.40 -8.41 -6.58
CA TYR A 354 7.60 -8.30 -5.76
C TYR A 354 8.75 -9.21 -6.23
N GLY A 355 8.53 -10.01 -7.29
CA GLY A 355 9.54 -10.97 -7.77
C GLY A 355 9.83 -12.07 -6.75
N LEU A 356 8.79 -12.55 -6.06
CA LEU A 356 8.93 -13.64 -5.11
C LEU A 356 9.11 -14.98 -5.85
N PRO A 357 9.71 -16.00 -5.21
CA PRO A 357 9.76 -17.36 -5.78
C PRO A 357 8.35 -17.87 -6.11
N GLU A 358 8.21 -18.68 -7.15
CA GLU A 358 6.91 -19.24 -7.57
C GLU A 358 6.25 -20.07 -6.48
N ASP A 359 7.05 -20.76 -5.66
CA ASP A 359 6.62 -21.58 -4.54
C ASP A 359 6.46 -20.81 -3.22
N TYR A 360 6.59 -19.47 -3.24
CA TYR A 360 6.61 -18.64 -2.04
C TYR A 360 5.44 -18.93 -1.11
N PHE A 361 4.23 -18.96 -1.64
CA PHE A 361 3.03 -19.16 -0.84
C PHE A 361 2.74 -20.65 -0.55
N THR A 362 3.15 -21.56 -1.41
CA THR A 362 2.99 -23.01 -1.16
C THR A 362 3.92 -23.51 -0.05
N THR A 363 5.09 -22.90 0.10
CA THR A 363 6.07 -23.23 1.14
C THR A 363 5.98 -22.32 2.37
N TYR A 364 5.09 -21.33 2.39
CA TYR A 364 5.00 -20.32 3.45
C TYR A 364 4.76 -20.93 4.83
N ALA A 365 3.78 -21.84 4.95
CA ALA A 365 3.49 -22.51 6.22
C ALA A 365 4.71 -23.31 6.76
N GLN A 366 5.44 -23.97 5.87
CA GLN A 366 6.66 -24.70 6.25
C GLN A 366 7.71 -23.73 6.78
N ARG A 367 7.96 -22.60 6.08
CA ARG A 367 8.92 -21.58 6.52
C ARG A 367 8.53 -20.92 7.83
N VAL A 368 7.23 -20.60 8.03
CA VAL A 368 6.72 -20.07 9.30
C VAL A 368 6.99 -21.07 10.43
N ASN A 369 6.67 -22.34 10.24
CA ASN A 369 6.87 -23.38 11.25
C ASN A 369 8.36 -23.64 11.56
N ALA A 370 9.23 -23.45 10.58
CA ALA A 370 10.68 -23.58 10.74
C ALA A 370 11.34 -22.38 11.45
N SER A 371 10.66 -21.22 11.55
CA SER A 371 11.24 -20.04 12.20
C SER A 371 11.50 -20.30 13.69
N GLU A 372 12.70 -20.02 14.16
CA GLU A 372 13.11 -20.17 15.55
C GLU A 372 13.22 -18.81 16.24
N LYS A 373 13.36 -18.83 17.56
CA LYS A 373 13.53 -17.63 18.39
C LYS A 373 14.70 -16.75 17.90
N LYS A 374 15.81 -17.37 17.50
CA LYS A 374 16.98 -16.67 16.94
C LYS A 374 16.65 -15.89 15.67
N ASP A 375 15.79 -16.45 14.79
CA ASP A 375 15.40 -15.84 13.53
C ASP A 375 14.51 -14.62 13.78
N VAL A 376 13.58 -14.73 14.74
CA VAL A 376 12.70 -13.63 15.16
C VAL A 376 13.50 -12.50 15.79
N SER A 377 14.50 -12.81 16.62
CA SER A 377 15.42 -11.83 17.21
C SER A 377 16.26 -11.13 16.14
N ALA A 378 16.82 -11.88 15.19
CA ALA A 378 17.55 -11.31 14.06
C ALA A 378 16.64 -10.43 13.19
N ALA A 379 15.39 -10.83 12.95
CA ALA A 379 14.42 -10.01 12.23
C ALA A 379 14.13 -8.69 12.94
N ALA A 380 14.02 -8.69 14.28
CA ALA A 380 13.84 -7.47 15.07
C ALA A 380 15.04 -6.52 14.91
N GLU A 381 16.25 -7.05 14.94
CA GLU A 381 17.47 -6.27 14.74
C GLU A 381 17.61 -5.73 13.30
N ILE A 382 17.16 -6.50 12.29
CA ILE A 382 17.20 -6.09 10.88
C ILE A 382 16.19 -4.99 10.60
N VAL A 383 14.98 -5.09 11.17
CA VAL A 383 13.87 -4.19 10.83
C VAL A 383 13.83 -2.98 11.73
N LEU A 384 13.81 -3.16 13.06
CA LEU A 384 13.46 -2.09 13.99
C LEU A 384 14.62 -1.10 14.24
N ARG A 385 14.30 0.20 14.17
CA ARG A 385 15.24 1.32 14.35
C ARG A 385 14.67 2.37 15.30
N PRO A 386 14.42 2.02 16.58
CA PRO A 386 13.74 2.93 17.51
C PRO A 386 14.47 4.27 17.75
N THR A 387 15.78 4.34 17.49
CA THR A 387 16.55 5.59 17.59
C THR A 387 16.55 6.45 16.31
N LYS A 388 15.89 5.99 15.24
CA LYS A 388 15.91 6.62 13.91
C LYS A 388 14.49 6.75 13.31
N MET A 389 13.52 7.03 14.18
CA MET A 389 12.11 7.15 13.79
C MET A 389 11.74 8.57 13.37
N ALA A 390 10.90 8.70 12.38
CA ALA A 390 10.07 9.90 12.18
C ALA A 390 8.73 9.67 12.87
N TYR A 391 8.45 10.40 13.92
CA TYR A 391 7.12 10.44 14.55
C TYR A 391 6.33 11.58 13.95
N VAL A 392 5.22 11.31 13.28
CA VAL A 392 4.22 12.31 12.88
C VAL A 392 3.10 12.25 13.90
N VAL A 393 2.93 13.32 14.66
CA VAL A 393 1.87 13.47 15.66
C VAL A 393 0.89 14.52 15.15
N VAL A 394 -0.36 14.14 14.96
CA VAL A 394 -1.45 15.07 14.61
C VAL A 394 -2.36 15.20 15.83
N GLY A 395 -2.36 16.35 16.48
CA GLY A 395 -3.10 16.56 17.74
C GLY A 395 -3.18 18.03 18.13
N ASP A 396 -3.87 18.30 19.24
CA ASP A 396 -3.98 19.64 19.79
C ASP A 396 -2.64 20.09 20.38
N ARG A 397 -1.97 20.99 19.68
CA ARG A 397 -0.67 21.53 20.07
C ARG A 397 -0.64 22.03 21.50
N ALA A 398 -1.67 22.75 21.93
CA ALA A 398 -1.73 23.33 23.27
C ALA A 398 -1.67 22.27 24.36
N GLN A 399 -2.19 21.07 24.09
CA GLN A 399 -2.19 19.97 25.04
C GLN A 399 -0.92 19.13 24.96
N VAL A 400 -0.37 18.88 23.75
CA VAL A 400 0.64 17.82 23.56
C VAL A 400 2.07 18.32 23.42
N GLU A 401 2.31 19.56 22.93
CA GLU A 401 3.66 20.03 22.57
C GLU A 401 4.65 19.97 23.74
N LYS A 402 4.24 20.44 24.94
CA LYS A 402 5.09 20.42 26.13
C LYS A 402 5.54 19.00 26.46
N GLY A 403 4.62 18.05 26.48
CA GLY A 403 4.90 16.64 26.77
C GLY A 403 5.84 16.02 25.73
N LEU A 404 5.64 16.34 24.45
CA LEU A 404 6.50 15.83 23.37
C LEU A 404 7.95 16.34 23.49
N ARG A 405 8.15 17.61 23.86
CA ARG A 405 9.49 18.18 24.07
C ARG A 405 10.19 17.58 25.29
N GLU A 406 9.46 17.20 26.32
CA GLU A 406 10.00 16.56 27.52
C GLU A 406 10.43 15.10 27.31
N LEU A 407 10.05 14.43 26.21
CA LEU A 407 10.44 13.05 25.90
C LEU A 407 11.96 12.87 25.72
N GLY A 408 12.64 13.88 25.21
CA GLY A 408 14.05 13.77 24.90
C GLY A 408 14.41 12.80 23.76
N PHE A 409 13.43 12.35 22.96
CA PHE A 409 13.65 11.44 21.84
C PHE A 409 14.44 12.09 20.70
N GLY A 410 14.34 13.41 20.57
CA GLY A 410 14.95 14.19 19.53
C GLY A 410 14.28 15.55 19.38
N GLU A 411 14.49 16.19 18.24
CA GLU A 411 13.91 17.50 17.95
C GLU A 411 12.41 17.40 17.71
N VAL A 412 11.64 18.37 18.23
CA VAL A 412 10.22 18.52 17.95
C VAL A 412 10.05 19.68 16.97
N LYS A 413 9.61 19.38 15.75
CA LYS A 413 9.38 20.32 14.66
C LYS A 413 7.89 20.53 14.42
N MET A 414 7.48 21.78 14.30
CA MET A 414 6.12 22.07 13.83
C MET A 414 6.03 21.85 12.33
N MET A 415 4.90 21.33 11.86
CA MET A 415 4.67 21.03 10.45
C MET A 415 3.25 21.44 10.04
N ASP A 416 3.09 21.92 8.81
CA ASP A 416 1.77 22.19 8.24
C ASP A 416 1.14 20.92 7.60
N ALA A 417 -0.12 21.02 7.18
CA ALA A 417 -0.84 19.95 6.52
C ALA A 417 -0.32 19.59 5.11
N ASN A 418 0.63 20.35 4.57
CA ASN A 418 1.31 20.08 3.30
C ASN A 418 2.66 19.37 3.50
N GLY A 419 3.08 19.16 4.75
CA GLY A 419 4.37 18.55 5.08
C GLY A 419 5.54 19.55 5.11
N ASN A 420 5.28 20.87 5.17
CA ASN A 420 6.32 21.87 5.31
C ASN A 420 6.64 22.07 6.79
N VAL A 421 7.93 22.00 7.14
CA VAL A 421 8.39 22.35 8.49
C VAL A 421 8.22 23.86 8.67
N LEU A 422 7.56 24.24 9.76
CA LEU A 422 7.35 25.61 10.15
C LEU A 422 8.55 26.13 10.96
N PRO A 423 8.84 27.46 10.92
CA PRO A 423 9.92 28.06 11.67
C PRO A 423 9.79 27.90 13.19
#